data_f1268c238c58f474b2795467eef039e6
#
_entry.id   f1268c238c58f474b2795467eef039e6
#
_cell.length_a   1.000
_cell.length_b   1.000
_cell.length_c   1.000
_cell.angle_alpha   90.00
_cell.angle_beta   90.00
_cell.angle_gamma   90.00
#
_symmetry.space_group_name_H-M   'P 1'
#
loop_
_entity.id
_entity.type
_entity.pdbx_description
1 polymer ?
#
loop_
_entity_poly.entity_id
_entity_poly.type
_entity_poly.pdbx_seq_one_letter_code
_entity_poly.pdbx_strand_id
1 'polypeptide(L)'
;MSQSKSRSSSSNGATSPNGSKAAKVPALARAVSLHLEGNLEEALDEINGALAEGEESLEIYSAKAQLQYDLDQYEDASKSYAKVLSLNPKHSAANFHMAVCLEKLGRWQEAAEFFEKAAETDPGRIDARLGLGICQLHLDKAEAAAESFDRVLSEEPEHPTALFGKAVTLQLQWNFDEAGRIYQSLLAANPKSEECLVNMVTIGMARKDQAMIADYSAALLTLRPNSQTALEGLATSAFASNDYEAARHYCQKLVEYTPDNFDRWFNLGVAYQKTGKLEEAAKAYSEATRVRPDAKQAYVNLGVVHQESGDLAAARTAYEKALEIAPDLVDVLHNLASVLDKQGAKEDAERVYVKLLGRNPDLEDVWFRLGYLRLERNDYQGASEAFQTCVQKRQDWPEANLNLGIACWNVGDSEGATRAFEAILASNPNSVDALRGLAALAVERESFDQALDYQARLIEKGERSPELFYNTGLLLQKSGQLDDAERLYKEALQERPSFPEALLNLGHVLKSQGKQDEARDCWKQALEQKPELAQGYFEQPS
;
A
#
# COMPACT_ATOMS: atom_id res chain seq x y z
N MET A 1 -51.61 77.55 -55.41
CA MET A 1 -51.64 78.68 -56.41
C MET A 1 -50.47 78.44 -57.31
N SER A 2 -50.78 78.14 -58.37
CA SER A 2 -50.81 78.53 -59.79
C SER A 2 -49.48 78.16 -60.45
N GLN A 3 -49.55 77.25 -61.36
CA GLN A 3 -49.68 77.42 -62.81
C GLN A 3 -48.41 78.02 -63.44
N SER A 4 -47.85 77.65 -64.54
CA SER A 4 -48.30 76.85 -65.69
C SER A 4 -47.25 76.93 -66.82
N LYS A 5 -47.28 75.90 -67.65
CA LYS A 5 -47.03 75.97 -69.14
C LYS A 5 -45.59 76.03 -69.63
N SER A 6 -45.11 75.00 -70.26
CA SER A 6 -45.27 74.45 -71.61
C SER A 6 -44.51 75.12 -72.72
N ARG A 7 -43.69 74.40 -73.42
CA ARG A 7 -43.63 74.08 -74.91
C ARG A 7 -42.23 73.57 -75.27
N SER A 8 -42.12 72.34 -75.61
CA SER A 8 -42.03 71.73 -76.94
C SER A 8 -41.04 72.34 -77.95
N SER A 9 -40.06 71.61 -78.35
CA SER A 9 -39.87 71.10 -79.74
C SER A 9 -38.53 70.41 -79.92
N SER A 10 -38.59 69.12 -80.30
CA SER A 10 -37.96 68.50 -81.43
C SER A 10 -36.48 68.75 -81.70
N SER A 11 -35.58 67.83 -81.83
CA SER A 11 -35.35 66.71 -82.71
C SER A 11 -33.82 66.44 -82.83
N ASN A 12 -33.50 65.22 -83.19
CA ASN A 12 -32.23 64.66 -83.70
C ASN A 12 -31.19 64.28 -82.65
N GLY A 13 -30.97 63.03 -82.31
CA GLY A 13 -30.36 62.04 -83.21
C GLY A 13 -28.82 62.11 -83.12
N ALA A 14 -28.21 61.36 -82.11
CA ALA A 14 -26.84 60.89 -82.26
C ALA A 14 -26.65 59.72 -81.27
N THR A 15 -26.43 58.58 -81.80
CA THR A 15 -25.98 57.38 -81.15
C THR A 15 -24.65 57.61 -80.47
N SER A 16 -24.56 57.28 -79.17
CA SER A 16 -23.30 57.02 -78.47
C SER A 16 -23.37 55.67 -77.77
N PRO A 17 -22.47 54.79 -78.07
CA PRO A 17 -22.30 53.57 -77.32
C PRO A 17 -21.30 53.87 -76.21
N ASN A 18 -21.77 54.05 -75.01
CA ASN A 18 -20.93 53.93 -73.83
C ASN A 18 -21.75 53.27 -72.72
N GLY A 19 -21.83 51.94 -72.80
CA GLY A 19 -22.08 51.19 -71.64
C GLY A 19 -20.91 51.37 -70.67
N SER A 20 -21.11 52.20 -69.64
CA SER A 20 -20.21 52.19 -68.50
C SER A 20 -20.27 50.79 -67.89
N LYS A 21 -19.24 49.97 -68.16
CA LYS A 21 -18.96 48.85 -67.32
C LYS A 21 -18.83 49.43 -65.93
N ALA A 22 -19.82 49.19 -65.05
CA ALA A 22 -19.68 49.37 -63.60
C ALA A 22 -18.38 48.69 -63.24
N ALA A 23 -17.44 49.45 -62.69
CA ALA A 23 -16.16 48.90 -62.23
C ALA A 23 -16.48 47.75 -61.28
N LYS A 24 -16.14 46.50 -61.67
CA LYS A 24 -16.35 45.31 -60.90
C LYS A 24 -15.60 45.52 -59.55
N VAL A 25 -16.30 45.62 -58.46
CA VAL A 25 -15.67 45.71 -57.12
C VAL A 25 -14.64 44.60 -57.05
N PRO A 26 -13.39 44.88 -56.68
CA PRO A 26 -12.35 43.84 -56.57
C PRO A 26 -12.83 42.69 -55.68
N ALA A 27 -12.51 41.45 -56.07
CA ALA A 27 -12.92 40.26 -55.32
C ALA A 27 -12.51 40.32 -53.83
N LEU A 28 -11.32 40.87 -53.55
CA LEU A 28 -10.85 41.10 -52.19
C LEU A 28 -11.81 42.01 -51.40
N ALA A 29 -12.31 43.10 -52.01
CA ALA A 29 -13.24 44.00 -51.33
C ALA A 29 -14.61 43.35 -51.03
N ARG A 30 -15.11 42.49 -51.94
CA ARG A 30 -16.33 41.69 -51.72
C ARG A 30 -16.14 40.69 -50.62
N ALA A 31 -15.01 39.96 -50.62
CA ALA A 31 -14.66 39.00 -49.57
C ALA A 31 -14.55 39.66 -48.20
N VAL A 32 -13.94 40.83 -48.12
CA VAL A 32 -13.87 41.62 -46.86
C VAL A 32 -15.27 42.02 -46.37
N SER A 33 -16.18 42.45 -47.28
CA SER A 33 -17.55 42.76 -46.88
C SER A 33 -18.27 41.52 -46.33
N LEU A 34 -18.17 40.40 -47.00
CA LEU A 34 -18.75 39.10 -46.56
C LEU A 34 -18.16 38.65 -45.22
N HIS A 35 -16.87 38.78 -45.05
CA HIS A 35 -16.21 38.46 -43.77
C HIS A 35 -16.74 39.32 -42.61
N LEU A 36 -16.90 40.63 -42.82
CA LEU A 36 -17.46 41.55 -41.83
C LEU A 36 -18.94 41.26 -41.50
N GLU A 37 -19.67 40.65 -42.44
CA GLU A 37 -21.06 40.19 -42.27
C GLU A 37 -21.12 38.80 -41.58
N GLY A 38 -19.99 38.14 -41.40
CA GLY A 38 -19.92 36.79 -40.78
C GLY A 38 -20.11 35.66 -41.81
N ASN A 39 -20.21 35.95 -43.10
CA ASN A 39 -20.43 34.97 -44.17
C ASN A 39 -19.05 34.44 -44.66
N LEU A 40 -18.38 33.67 -43.79
CA LEU A 40 -16.99 33.25 -43.99
C LEU A 40 -16.82 32.30 -45.19
N GLU A 41 -17.76 31.38 -45.38
CA GLU A 41 -17.71 30.43 -46.51
C GLU A 41 -17.86 31.14 -47.87
N GLU A 42 -18.83 32.07 -47.96
CA GLU A 42 -19.04 32.87 -49.19
C GLU A 42 -17.85 33.78 -49.48
N ALA A 43 -17.24 34.34 -48.42
CA ALA A 43 -16.02 35.13 -48.52
C ALA A 43 -14.84 34.30 -49.09
N LEU A 44 -14.73 33.03 -48.63
CA LEU A 44 -13.71 32.10 -49.11
C LEU A 44 -13.95 31.71 -50.58
N ASP A 45 -15.20 31.53 -50.98
CA ASP A 45 -15.57 31.21 -52.37
C ASP A 45 -15.23 32.37 -53.31
N GLU A 46 -15.47 33.63 -52.89
CA GLU A 46 -15.07 34.81 -53.68
C GLU A 46 -13.53 34.87 -53.88
N ILE A 47 -12.76 34.56 -52.84
CA ILE A 47 -11.29 34.52 -52.92
C ILE A 47 -10.83 33.34 -53.81
N ASN A 48 -11.46 32.17 -53.71
CA ASN A 48 -11.14 31.05 -54.56
C ASN A 48 -11.49 31.33 -56.04
N GLY A 49 -12.57 32.05 -56.29
CA GLY A 49 -12.94 32.53 -57.63
C GLY A 49 -11.89 33.45 -58.24
N ALA A 50 -11.39 34.42 -57.46
CA ALA A 50 -10.32 35.33 -57.87
C ALA A 50 -9.03 34.55 -58.23
N LEU A 51 -8.66 33.58 -57.41
CA LEU A 51 -7.50 32.72 -57.69
C LEU A 51 -7.68 31.89 -58.96
N ALA A 52 -8.90 31.40 -59.23
CA ALA A 52 -9.23 30.68 -60.48
C ALA A 52 -9.17 31.58 -61.73
N GLU A 53 -9.44 32.89 -61.58
CA GLU A 53 -9.28 33.91 -62.62
C GLU A 53 -7.81 34.35 -62.80
N GLY A 54 -6.88 33.86 -61.99
CA GLY A 54 -5.44 34.15 -62.06
C GLY A 54 -4.99 35.37 -61.24
N GLU A 55 -5.83 35.84 -60.32
CA GLU A 55 -5.45 36.95 -59.41
C GLU A 55 -4.55 36.42 -58.27
N GLU A 56 -3.29 36.16 -58.56
CA GLU A 56 -2.30 35.69 -57.56
C GLU A 56 -1.55 36.87 -56.95
N SER A 57 -1.98 37.30 -55.75
CA SER A 57 -1.28 38.34 -55.01
C SER A 57 -1.09 37.91 -53.53
N LEU A 58 -0.18 38.59 -52.84
CA LEU A 58 0.07 38.38 -51.40
C LEU A 58 -1.19 38.63 -50.59
N GLU A 59 -1.98 39.65 -50.93
CA GLU A 59 -3.21 40.04 -50.25
C GLU A 59 -4.30 38.96 -50.42
N ILE A 60 -4.45 38.41 -51.63
CA ILE A 60 -5.42 37.34 -51.92
C ILE A 60 -5.09 36.05 -51.14
N TYR A 61 -3.81 35.62 -51.15
CA TYR A 61 -3.40 34.47 -50.36
C TYR A 61 -3.50 34.73 -48.86
N SER A 62 -3.21 35.95 -48.38
CA SER A 62 -3.39 36.32 -46.97
C SER A 62 -4.86 36.30 -46.56
N ALA A 63 -5.76 36.81 -47.38
CA ALA A 63 -7.21 36.76 -47.14
C ALA A 63 -7.72 35.32 -47.14
N LYS A 64 -7.29 34.50 -48.12
CA LYS A 64 -7.61 33.08 -48.12
C LYS A 64 -7.18 32.38 -46.84
N ALA A 65 -5.93 32.54 -46.44
CA ALA A 65 -5.36 31.92 -45.28
C ALA A 65 -6.10 32.32 -43.98
N GLN A 66 -6.43 33.63 -43.85
CA GLN A 66 -7.19 34.14 -42.71
C GLN A 66 -8.62 33.54 -42.67
N LEU A 67 -9.34 33.52 -43.79
CA LEU A 67 -10.68 32.94 -43.87
C LEU A 67 -10.68 31.47 -43.52
N GLN A 68 -9.70 30.72 -44.02
CA GLN A 68 -9.53 29.30 -43.67
C GLN A 68 -9.20 29.11 -42.17
N TYR A 69 -8.40 30.01 -41.59
CA TYR A 69 -8.13 30.01 -40.15
C TYR A 69 -9.40 30.28 -39.33
N ASP A 70 -10.20 31.28 -39.75
CA ASP A 70 -11.46 31.65 -39.06
C ASP A 70 -12.55 30.56 -39.19
N LEU A 71 -12.44 29.68 -40.20
CA LEU A 71 -13.24 28.49 -40.40
C LEU A 71 -12.68 27.24 -39.74
N ASP A 72 -11.66 27.36 -38.89
CA ASP A 72 -10.95 26.23 -38.20
C ASP A 72 -10.29 25.22 -39.17
N GLN A 73 -10.11 25.60 -40.47
CA GLN A 73 -9.46 24.78 -41.50
C GLN A 73 -7.93 24.93 -41.44
N TYR A 74 -7.33 24.60 -40.29
CA TYR A 74 -5.92 24.89 -39.97
C TYR A 74 -4.91 24.27 -40.96
N GLU A 75 -5.18 23.05 -41.49
CA GLU A 75 -4.29 22.43 -42.47
C GLU A 75 -4.29 23.19 -43.80
N ASP A 76 -5.44 23.65 -44.29
CA ASP A 76 -5.52 24.44 -45.53
C ASP A 76 -5.06 25.89 -45.35
N ALA A 77 -5.34 26.49 -44.17
CA ALA A 77 -4.81 27.78 -43.79
C ALA A 77 -3.27 27.75 -43.79
N SER A 78 -2.65 26.72 -43.25
CA SER A 78 -1.18 26.57 -43.26
C SER A 78 -0.60 26.50 -44.66
N LYS A 79 -1.26 25.80 -45.60
CA LYS A 79 -0.85 25.76 -47.03
C LYS A 79 -0.96 27.15 -47.66
N SER A 80 -2.03 27.89 -47.35
CA SER A 80 -2.23 29.25 -47.87
C SER A 80 -1.22 30.25 -47.28
N TYR A 81 -0.93 30.17 -45.97
CA TYR A 81 0.15 30.98 -45.39
C TYR A 81 1.53 30.61 -45.97
N ALA A 82 1.79 29.32 -46.28
CA ALA A 82 3.03 28.95 -46.98
C ALA A 82 3.17 29.66 -48.34
N LYS A 83 2.07 29.91 -49.08
CA LYS A 83 2.08 30.69 -50.30
C LYS A 83 2.42 32.18 -50.03
N VAL A 84 1.82 32.77 -48.98
CA VAL A 84 2.17 34.13 -48.54
C VAL A 84 3.66 34.22 -48.24
N LEU A 85 4.21 33.27 -47.49
CA LEU A 85 5.61 33.24 -47.10
C LEU A 85 6.56 32.94 -48.25
N SER A 86 6.10 32.24 -49.31
CA SER A 86 6.88 32.06 -50.53
C SER A 86 7.04 33.37 -51.32
N LEU A 87 6.07 34.29 -51.22
CA LEU A 87 6.10 35.62 -51.84
C LEU A 87 6.85 36.65 -50.98
N ASN A 88 6.67 36.54 -49.65
CA ASN A 88 7.37 37.42 -48.69
C ASN A 88 7.77 36.60 -47.43
N PRO A 89 8.99 36.03 -47.38
CA PRO A 89 9.48 35.23 -46.25
C PRO A 89 9.56 35.98 -44.92
N LYS A 90 9.65 37.32 -44.95
CA LYS A 90 9.72 38.17 -43.76
C LYS A 90 8.37 38.77 -43.36
N HIS A 91 7.25 38.20 -43.85
CA HIS A 91 5.93 38.68 -43.46
C HIS A 91 5.61 38.21 -42.02
N SER A 92 5.79 39.10 -41.03
CA SER A 92 5.65 38.79 -39.60
C SER A 92 4.29 38.16 -39.25
N ALA A 93 3.18 38.79 -39.71
CA ALA A 93 1.84 38.28 -39.45
C ALA A 93 1.60 36.87 -40.05
N ALA A 94 2.13 36.60 -41.27
CA ALA A 94 1.99 35.29 -41.88
C ALA A 94 2.81 34.21 -41.17
N ASN A 95 4.03 34.52 -40.70
CA ASN A 95 4.81 33.63 -39.88
C ASN A 95 4.07 33.32 -38.57
N PHE A 96 3.50 34.35 -37.91
CA PHE A 96 2.74 34.18 -36.69
C PHE A 96 1.51 33.27 -36.87
N HIS A 97 0.65 33.58 -37.84
CA HIS A 97 -0.55 32.79 -38.07
C HIS A 97 -0.26 31.37 -38.59
N MET A 98 0.82 31.21 -39.39
CA MET A 98 1.33 29.88 -39.75
C MET A 98 1.70 29.06 -38.51
N ALA A 99 2.41 29.68 -37.56
CA ALA A 99 2.77 29.04 -36.30
C ALA A 99 1.53 28.64 -35.49
N VAL A 100 0.54 29.55 -35.39
CA VAL A 100 -0.72 29.23 -34.68
C VAL A 100 -1.48 28.07 -35.33
N CYS A 101 -1.54 28.03 -36.68
CA CYS A 101 -2.14 26.88 -37.38
C CYS A 101 -1.42 25.56 -37.03
N LEU A 102 -0.08 25.58 -37.03
CA LEU A 102 0.73 24.40 -36.72
C LEU A 102 0.60 24.00 -35.25
N GLU A 103 0.50 24.97 -34.34
CA GLU A 103 0.19 24.73 -32.91
C GLU A 103 -1.16 23.99 -32.76
N LYS A 104 -2.22 24.48 -33.41
CA LYS A 104 -3.54 23.85 -33.40
C LYS A 104 -3.53 22.41 -33.96
N LEU A 105 -2.63 22.14 -34.90
CA LEU A 105 -2.39 20.81 -35.48
C LEU A 105 -1.47 19.91 -34.62
N GLY A 106 -0.95 20.42 -33.48
CA GLY A 106 -0.02 19.70 -32.63
C GLY A 106 1.39 19.54 -33.20
N ARG A 107 1.73 20.30 -34.24
CA ARG A 107 3.05 20.30 -34.93
C ARG A 107 4.02 21.26 -34.23
N TRP A 108 4.29 20.98 -32.96
CA TRP A 108 4.98 21.88 -32.02
C TRP A 108 6.36 22.36 -32.51
N GLN A 109 7.16 21.44 -33.11
CA GLN A 109 8.50 21.80 -33.58
C GLN A 109 8.44 22.82 -34.72
N GLU A 110 7.55 22.63 -35.70
CA GLU A 110 7.40 23.54 -36.83
C GLU A 110 6.75 24.84 -36.38
N ALA A 111 5.78 24.79 -35.46
CA ALA A 111 5.18 25.98 -34.87
C ALA A 111 6.24 26.86 -34.20
N ALA A 112 7.14 26.27 -33.40
CA ALA A 112 8.23 27.00 -32.75
C ALA A 112 9.13 27.74 -33.75
N GLU A 113 9.48 27.11 -34.88
CA GLU A 113 10.32 27.73 -35.92
C GLU A 113 9.64 28.95 -36.57
N PHE A 114 8.32 28.88 -36.77
CA PHE A 114 7.57 30.01 -37.34
C PHE A 114 7.28 31.09 -36.29
N PHE A 115 7.04 30.74 -35.03
CA PHE A 115 6.97 31.75 -33.94
C PHE A 115 8.29 32.49 -33.77
N GLU A 116 9.43 31.80 -33.84
CA GLU A 116 10.76 32.40 -33.77
C GLU A 116 10.96 33.41 -34.91
N LYS A 117 10.65 33.04 -36.18
CA LYS A 117 10.70 33.91 -37.34
C LYS A 117 9.78 35.11 -37.19
N ALA A 118 8.59 34.94 -36.62
CA ALA A 118 7.66 36.04 -36.37
C ALA A 118 8.23 37.02 -35.34
N ALA A 119 8.83 36.51 -34.24
CA ALA A 119 9.45 37.31 -33.19
C ALA A 119 10.75 38.02 -33.66
N GLU A 120 11.51 37.40 -34.57
CA GLU A 120 12.69 38.02 -35.19
C GLU A 120 12.32 39.18 -36.14
N THR A 121 11.24 39.00 -36.92
CA THR A 121 10.80 40.01 -37.89
C THR A 121 10.02 41.16 -37.25
N ASP A 122 9.37 40.90 -36.15
CA ASP A 122 8.65 41.89 -35.35
C ASP A 122 8.94 41.66 -33.86
N PRO A 123 10.01 42.26 -33.34
CA PRO A 123 10.40 42.07 -31.92
C PRO A 123 9.36 42.54 -30.90
N GLY A 124 8.45 43.45 -31.26
CA GLY A 124 7.36 43.91 -30.42
C GLY A 124 6.15 42.97 -30.37
N ARG A 125 6.16 41.89 -31.14
CA ARG A 125 5.06 40.90 -31.15
C ARG A 125 5.18 39.93 -29.97
N ILE A 126 4.62 40.35 -28.84
CA ILE A 126 4.62 39.54 -27.58
C ILE A 126 3.99 38.17 -27.77
N ASP A 127 2.87 38.09 -28.50
CA ASP A 127 2.16 36.83 -28.76
C ASP A 127 3.04 35.79 -29.45
N ALA A 128 3.95 36.19 -30.34
CA ALA A 128 4.87 35.26 -30.98
C ALA A 128 5.89 34.66 -30.00
N ARG A 129 6.39 35.46 -29.05
CA ARG A 129 7.29 34.98 -27.99
C ARG A 129 6.57 34.08 -26.99
N LEU A 130 5.30 34.41 -26.67
CA LEU A 130 4.45 33.53 -25.83
C LEU A 130 4.22 32.20 -26.51
N GLY A 131 3.80 32.20 -27.79
CA GLY A 131 3.58 30.96 -28.55
C GLY A 131 4.87 30.13 -28.67
N LEU A 132 6.04 30.78 -28.87
CA LEU A 132 7.33 30.11 -28.88
C LEU A 132 7.60 29.42 -27.54
N GLY A 133 7.42 30.10 -26.42
CA GLY A 133 7.61 29.56 -25.08
C GLY A 133 6.67 28.36 -24.79
N ILE A 134 5.40 28.45 -25.22
CA ILE A 134 4.43 27.34 -25.08
C ILE A 134 4.87 26.12 -25.92
N CYS A 135 5.28 26.35 -27.19
CA CYS A 135 5.79 25.27 -28.03
C CYS A 135 7.03 24.59 -27.42
N GLN A 136 7.95 25.38 -26.86
CA GLN A 136 9.17 24.91 -26.23
C GLN A 136 8.86 24.07 -24.99
N LEU A 137 7.82 24.39 -24.21
CA LEU A 137 7.33 23.55 -23.11
C LEU A 137 6.80 22.19 -23.62
N HIS A 138 6.00 22.18 -24.69
CA HIS A 138 5.51 20.94 -25.30
C HIS A 138 6.63 20.08 -25.89
N LEU A 139 7.79 20.66 -26.19
CA LEU A 139 8.98 19.98 -26.69
C LEU A 139 9.97 19.60 -25.57
N ASP A 140 9.57 19.71 -24.30
CA ASP A 140 10.42 19.47 -23.11
C ASP A 140 11.70 20.33 -23.06
N LYS A 141 11.68 21.52 -23.68
CA LYS A 141 12.80 22.48 -23.74
C LYS A 141 12.61 23.57 -22.67
N ALA A 142 12.64 23.21 -21.41
CA ALA A 142 12.29 24.08 -20.29
C ALA A 142 13.19 25.34 -20.21
N GLU A 143 14.50 25.23 -20.45
CA GLU A 143 15.44 26.38 -20.43
C GLU A 143 15.10 27.39 -21.51
N ALA A 144 14.88 26.95 -22.75
CA ALA A 144 14.53 27.84 -23.85
C ALA A 144 13.15 28.50 -23.62
N ALA A 145 12.19 27.74 -23.07
CA ALA A 145 10.88 28.27 -22.70
C ALA A 145 11.00 29.37 -21.64
N ALA A 146 11.84 29.16 -20.61
CA ALA A 146 12.11 30.19 -19.61
C ALA A 146 12.64 31.48 -20.23
N GLU A 147 13.62 31.40 -21.15
CA GLU A 147 14.15 32.57 -21.86
C GLU A 147 13.06 33.31 -22.67
N SER A 148 12.18 32.54 -23.32
CA SER A 148 11.09 33.12 -24.12
C SER A 148 10.10 33.89 -23.24
N PHE A 149 9.69 33.30 -22.08
CA PHE A 149 8.81 33.99 -21.13
C PHE A 149 9.51 35.16 -20.43
N ASP A 150 10.80 35.07 -20.08
CA ASP A 150 11.55 36.14 -19.46
C ASP A 150 11.68 37.36 -20.38
N ARG A 151 11.81 37.16 -21.69
CA ARG A 151 11.78 38.25 -22.67
C ARG A 151 10.44 38.99 -22.69
N VAL A 152 9.32 38.24 -22.59
CA VAL A 152 7.99 38.85 -22.47
C VAL A 152 7.88 39.63 -21.16
N LEU A 153 8.30 39.02 -20.04
CA LEU A 153 8.23 39.66 -18.72
C LEU A 153 9.17 40.88 -18.57
N SER A 154 10.20 40.99 -19.39
CA SER A 154 11.03 42.20 -19.42
C SER A 154 10.31 43.41 -20.02
N GLU A 155 9.32 43.19 -20.90
CA GLU A 155 8.49 44.21 -21.50
C GLU A 155 7.19 44.43 -20.71
N GLU A 156 6.54 43.32 -20.29
CA GLU A 156 5.31 43.30 -19.51
C GLU A 156 5.48 42.43 -18.23
N PRO A 157 5.97 43.00 -17.13
CA PRO A 157 6.32 42.24 -15.92
C PRO A 157 5.16 41.49 -15.25
N GLU A 158 3.93 41.92 -15.49
CA GLU A 158 2.72 41.32 -14.90
C GLU A 158 1.90 40.52 -15.92
N HIS A 159 2.46 40.18 -17.09
CA HIS A 159 1.74 39.45 -18.12
C HIS A 159 1.34 38.04 -17.61
N PRO A 160 0.04 37.74 -17.44
CA PRO A 160 -0.39 36.54 -16.69
C PRO A 160 0.05 35.22 -17.33
N THR A 161 -0.06 35.12 -18.68
CA THR A 161 0.33 33.90 -19.42
C THR A 161 1.84 33.66 -19.36
N ALA A 162 2.65 34.74 -19.44
CA ALA A 162 4.10 34.63 -19.33
C ALA A 162 4.53 34.22 -17.90
N LEU A 163 3.91 34.81 -16.88
CA LEU A 163 4.14 34.43 -15.49
C LEU A 163 3.77 32.97 -15.27
N PHE A 164 2.60 32.52 -15.76
CA PHE A 164 2.19 31.14 -15.67
C PHE A 164 3.18 30.21 -16.37
N GLY A 165 3.55 30.53 -17.62
CA GLY A 165 4.55 29.74 -18.37
C GLY A 165 5.89 29.66 -17.65
N LYS A 166 6.38 30.80 -17.09
CA LYS A 166 7.60 30.82 -16.27
C LYS A 166 7.48 29.94 -15.03
N ALA A 167 6.35 29.99 -14.34
CA ALA A 167 6.12 29.12 -13.15
C ALA A 167 6.12 27.65 -13.53
N VAL A 168 5.54 27.25 -14.68
CA VAL A 168 5.60 25.88 -15.20
C VAL A 168 7.05 25.48 -15.50
N THR A 169 7.85 26.34 -16.15
CA THR A 169 9.27 26.01 -16.41
C THR A 169 10.07 25.81 -15.12
N LEU A 170 9.88 26.69 -14.14
CA LEU A 170 10.51 26.56 -12.83
C LEU A 170 10.10 25.28 -12.10
N GLN A 171 8.84 24.91 -12.21
CA GLN A 171 8.33 23.64 -11.64
C GLN A 171 8.98 22.43 -12.30
N LEU A 172 9.14 22.41 -13.63
CA LEU A 172 9.85 21.36 -14.35
C LEU A 172 11.33 21.28 -13.98
N GLN A 173 11.94 22.41 -13.63
CA GLN A 173 13.32 22.52 -13.14
C GLN A 173 13.44 22.22 -11.63
N TRP A 174 12.36 21.77 -10.97
CA TRP A 174 12.31 21.50 -9.52
C TRP A 174 12.52 22.73 -8.63
N ASN A 175 12.45 23.94 -9.17
CA ASN A 175 12.49 25.20 -8.41
C ASN A 175 11.09 25.55 -7.88
N PHE A 176 10.61 24.72 -6.94
CA PHE A 176 9.26 24.83 -6.41
C PHE A 176 9.00 26.11 -5.60
N ASP A 177 10.02 26.68 -4.97
CA ASP A 177 9.85 27.88 -4.14
C ASP A 177 9.52 29.10 -4.99
N GLU A 178 10.18 29.27 -6.12
CA GLU A 178 9.94 30.38 -7.02
C GLU A 178 8.67 30.19 -7.84
N ALA A 179 8.45 28.96 -8.34
CA ALA A 179 7.21 28.60 -9.02
C ALA A 179 5.99 28.86 -8.13
N GLY A 180 6.05 28.42 -6.88
CA GLY A 180 4.97 28.62 -5.90
C GLY A 180 4.66 30.08 -5.63
N ARG A 181 5.70 30.94 -5.51
CA ARG A 181 5.49 32.38 -5.33
C ARG A 181 4.77 33.01 -6.53
N ILE A 182 5.12 32.61 -7.75
CA ILE A 182 4.48 33.13 -8.97
C ILE A 182 3.02 32.63 -9.02
N TYR A 183 2.75 31.33 -8.78
CA TYR A 183 1.37 30.86 -8.75
C TYR A 183 0.54 31.54 -7.66
N GLN A 184 1.12 31.83 -6.49
CA GLN A 184 0.43 32.58 -5.43
C GLN A 184 0.08 34.00 -5.88
N SER A 185 0.97 34.71 -6.59
CA SER A 185 0.68 36.04 -7.15
C SER A 185 -0.44 35.99 -8.18
N LEU A 186 -0.45 34.97 -9.05
CA LEU A 186 -1.52 34.75 -10.01
C LEU A 186 -2.85 34.44 -9.34
N LEU A 187 -2.83 33.64 -8.27
CA LEU A 187 -4.03 33.32 -7.47
C LEU A 187 -4.53 34.53 -6.68
N ALA A 188 -3.66 35.44 -6.25
CA ALA A 188 -4.06 36.69 -5.64
C ALA A 188 -4.85 37.58 -6.61
N ALA A 189 -4.47 37.59 -7.91
CA ALA A 189 -5.18 38.29 -8.96
C ALA A 189 -6.45 37.56 -9.44
N ASN A 190 -6.38 36.23 -9.56
CA ASN A 190 -7.49 35.37 -9.94
C ASN A 190 -7.60 34.12 -9.01
N PRO A 191 -8.30 34.21 -7.89
CA PRO A 191 -8.45 33.10 -6.92
C PRO A 191 -9.12 31.84 -7.48
N LYS A 192 -9.74 31.94 -8.67
CA LYS A 192 -10.42 30.83 -9.34
C LYS A 192 -9.64 30.24 -10.51
N SER A 193 -8.35 30.55 -10.63
CA SER A 193 -7.50 29.91 -11.65
C SER A 193 -7.29 28.45 -11.27
N GLU A 194 -7.98 27.59 -11.99
CA GLU A 194 -7.93 26.15 -11.78
C GLU A 194 -6.52 25.61 -12.04
N GLU A 195 -5.88 26.08 -13.12
CA GLU A 195 -4.54 25.65 -13.51
C GLU A 195 -3.51 25.97 -12.43
N CYS A 196 -3.60 27.17 -11.84
CA CYS A 196 -2.72 27.55 -10.73
C CYS A 196 -2.97 26.68 -9.49
N LEU A 197 -4.24 26.41 -9.15
CA LEU A 197 -4.58 25.55 -8.01
C LEU A 197 -4.08 24.11 -8.21
N VAL A 198 -4.23 23.55 -9.40
CA VAL A 198 -3.71 22.21 -9.75
C VAL A 198 -2.20 22.14 -9.56
N ASN A 199 -1.48 23.15 -10.07
CA ASN A 199 -0.02 23.22 -9.95
C ASN A 199 0.43 23.41 -8.50
N MET A 200 -0.29 24.20 -7.70
CA MET A 200 0.00 24.36 -6.27
C MET A 200 -0.20 23.07 -5.50
N VAL A 201 -1.24 22.29 -5.79
CA VAL A 201 -1.41 20.94 -5.22
C VAL A 201 -0.24 20.04 -5.61
N THR A 202 0.15 20.05 -6.87
CA THR A 202 1.28 19.25 -7.39
C THR A 202 2.59 19.60 -6.70
N ILE A 203 2.88 20.90 -6.54
CA ILE A 203 4.06 21.37 -5.80
C ILE A 203 3.99 20.93 -4.33
N GLY A 204 2.83 21.06 -3.69
CA GLY A 204 2.60 20.63 -2.32
C GLY A 204 2.89 19.13 -2.16
N MET A 205 2.43 18.29 -3.08
CA MET A 205 2.70 16.86 -3.09
C MET A 205 4.20 16.55 -3.25
N ALA A 206 4.87 17.22 -4.20
CA ALA A 206 6.32 17.04 -4.44
C ALA A 206 7.15 17.43 -3.21
N ARG A 207 6.76 18.49 -2.51
CA ARG A 207 7.42 19.00 -1.30
C ARG A 207 6.97 18.28 -0.02
N LYS A 208 5.93 17.45 -0.09
CA LYS A 208 5.25 16.84 1.07
C LYS A 208 4.73 17.89 2.06
N ASP A 209 4.34 19.05 1.58
CA ASP A 209 3.78 20.14 2.38
C ASP A 209 2.28 19.92 2.57
N GLN A 210 1.92 19.34 3.73
CA GLN A 210 0.55 18.92 4.03
C GLN A 210 -0.44 20.09 4.09
N ALA A 211 -0.01 21.25 4.59
CA ALA A 211 -0.86 22.43 4.66
C ALA A 211 -1.18 22.95 3.24
N MET A 212 -0.16 23.06 2.41
CA MET A 212 -0.32 23.46 1.00
C MET A 212 -1.25 22.49 0.25
N ILE A 213 -1.04 21.17 0.41
CA ILE A 213 -1.89 20.16 -0.22
C ILE A 213 -3.34 20.35 0.21
N ALA A 214 -3.62 20.45 1.51
CA ALA A 214 -4.97 20.56 2.03
C ALA A 214 -5.67 21.83 1.53
N ASP A 215 -5.03 22.98 1.67
CA ASP A 215 -5.64 24.29 1.36
C ASP A 215 -5.98 24.42 -0.13
N TYR A 216 -5.03 24.13 -1.01
CA TYR A 216 -5.24 24.26 -2.46
C TYR A 216 -6.14 23.16 -3.03
N SER A 217 -6.09 21.93 -2.47
CA SER A 217 -7.03 20.88 -2.88
C SER A 217 -8.47 21.21 -2.45
N ALA A 218 -8.67 21.75 -1.26
CA ALA A 218 -10.01 22.19 -0.82
C ALA A 218 -10.55 23.32 -1.70
N ALA A 219 -9.71 24.30 -2.05
CA ALA A 219 -10.07 25.37 -2.96
C ALA A 219 -10.44 24.84 -4.36
N LEU A 220 -9.62 23.94 -4.90
CA LEU A 220 -9.86 23.30 -6.19
C LEU A 220 -11.13 22.46 -6.20
N LEU A 221 -11.41 21.69 -5.13
CA LEU A 221 -12.61 20.87 -5.02
C LEU A 221 -13.89 21.74 -4.95
N THR A 222 -13.79 22.95 -4.37
CA THR A 222 -14.90 23.92 -4.36
C THR A 222 -15.24 24.40 -5.77
N LEU A 223 -14.25 24.58 -6.64
CA LEU A 223 -14.45 24.96 -8.03
C LEU A 223 -14.90 23.79 -8.90
N ARG A 224 -14.26 22.66 -8.72
CA ARG A 224 -14.53 21.40 -9.43
C ARG A 224 -14.73 20.24 -8.45
N PRO A 225 -15.98 19.92 -8.09
CA PRO A 225 -16.30 18.80 -7.18
C PRO A 225 -15.77 17.43 -7.65
N ASN A 226 -15.47 17.29 -8.95
CA ASN A 226 -14.96 16.04 -9.55
C ASN A 226 -13.46 16.09 -9.85
N SER A 227 -12.74 17.10 -9.38
CA SER A 227 -11.30 17.21 -9.63
C SER A 227 -10.55 16.05 -8.98
N GLN A 228 -9.99 15.19 -9.83
CA GLN A 228 -9.21 14.04 -9.36
C GLN A 228 -7.97 14.48 -8.58
N THR A 229 -7.28 15.54 -9.07
CA THR A 229 -6.13 16.12 -8.38
C THR A 229 -6.49 16.63 -6.99
N ALA A 230 -7.64 17.29 -6.84
CA ALA A 230 -8.11 17.76 -5.54
C ALA A 230 -8.42 16.58 -4.60
N LEU A 231 -9.11 15.56 -5.09
CA LEU A 231 -9.44 14.36 -4.31
C LEU A 231 -8.18 13.59 -3.90
N GLU A 232 -7.19 13.46 -4.78
CA GLU A 232 -5.89 12.84 -4.48
C GLU A 232 -5.12 13.64 -3.44
N GLY A 233 -5.10 14.96 -3.56
CA GLY A 233 -4.49 15.84 -2.57
C GLY A 233 -5.13 15.70 -1.21
N LEU A 234 -6.46 15.76 -1.13
CA LEU A 234 -7.19 15.61 0.12
C LEU A 234 -7.04 14.21 0.72
N ALA A 235 -7.04 13.15 -0.09
CA ALA A 235 -6.76 11.80 0.38
C ALA A 235 -5.34 11.69 0.97
N THR A 236 -4.35 12.27 0.29
CA THR A 236 -2.94 12.30 0.74
C THR A 236 -2.80 13.04 2.07
N SER A 237 -3.43 14.21 2.19
CA SER A 237 -3.42 15.00 3.44
C SER A 237 -4.14 14.26 4.58
N ALA A 238 -5.26 13.60 4.29
CA ALA A 238 -6.01 12.80 5.26
C ALA A 238 -5.20 11.60 5.76
N PHE A 239 -4.48 10.88 4.89
CA PHE A 239 -3.55 9.82 5.32
C PHE A 239 -2.42 10.35 6.20
N ALA A 240 -1.85 11.49 5.84
CA ALA A 240 -0.76 12.10 6.59
C ALA A 240 -1.19 12.56 8.00
N SER A 241 -2.43 13.00 8.16
CA SER A 241 -3.03 13.38 9.45
C SER A 241 -3.66 12.20 10.20
N ASN A 242 -3.59 10.98 9.66
CA ASN A 242 -4.28 9.78 10.16
C ASN A 242 -5.82 9.90 10.21
N ASP A 243 -6.40 10.82 9.46
CA ASP A 243 -7.85 10.89 9.27
C ASP A 243 -8.30 9.87 8.22
N TYR A 244 -8.34 8.60 8.64
CA TYR A 244 -8.64 7.49 7.74
C TYR A 244 -10.11 7.48 7.25
N GLU A 245 -11.02 8.11 7.98
CA GLU A 245 -12.41 8.26 7.51
C GLU A 245 -12.51 9.27 6.36
N ALA A 246 -11.82 10.41 6.46
CA ALA A 246 -11.72 11.35 5.35
C ALA A 246 -10.97 10.73 4.16
N ALA A 247 -9.83 10.05 4.41
CA ALA A 247 -9.08 9.34 3.36
C ALA A 247 -9.96 8.33 2.62
N ARG A 248 -10.74 7.52 3.34
CA ARG A 248 -11.69 6.58 2.78
C ARG A 248 -12.71 7.27 1.88
N HIS A 249 -13.30 8.38 2.35
CA HIS A 249 -14.29 9.13 1.57
C HIS A 249 -13.74 9.62 0.23
N TYR A 250 -12.53 10.20 0.24
CA TYR A 250 -11.90 10.69 -0.99
C TYR A 250 -11.45 9.56 -1.90
N CYS A 251 -10.84 8.49 -1.35
CA CYS A 251 -10.45 7.33 -2.13
C CYS A 251 -11.65 6.63 -2.78
N GLN A 252 -12.79 6.54 -2.08
CA GLN A 252 -14.02 5.96 -2.63
C GLN A 252 -14.49 6.73 -3.87
N LYS A 253 -14.47 8.06 -3.83
CA LYS A 253 -14.78 8.88 -5.01
C LYS A 253 -13.78 8.67 -6.14
N LEU A 254 -12.50 8.55 -5.82
CA LEU A 254 -11.44 8.35 -6.83
C LEU A 254 -11.61 7.04 -7.60
N VAL A 255 -11.97 5.94 -6.94
CA VAL A 255 -12.18 4.66 -7.65
C VAL A 255 -13.42 4.66 -8.54
N GLU A 256 -14.43 5.50 -8.24
CA GLU A 256 -15.61 5.69 -9.10
C GLU A 256 -15.23 6.33 -10.44
N TYR A 257 -14.26 7.26 -10.44
CA TYR A 257 -13.79 7.92 -11.67
C TYR A 257 -12.80 7.10 -12.48
N THR A 258 -11.98 6.29 -11.82
CA THR A 258 -10.96 5.47 -12.51
C THR A 258 -10.89 4.08 -11.86
N PRO A 259 -11.81 3.19 -12.19
CA PRO A 259 -11.88 1.85 -11.62
C PRO A 259 -10.68 0.95 -12.01
N ASP A 260 -9.91 1.32 -13.03
CA ASP A 260 -8.75 0.57 -13.49
C ASP A 260 -7.41 1.11 -12.94
N ASN A 261 -7.45 1.89 -11.86
CA ASN A 261 -6.24 2.41 -11.21
C ASN A 261 -5.93 1.60 -9.93
N PHE A 262 -4.79 0.93 -9.94
CA PHE A 262 -4.31 0.10 -8.82
C PHE A 262 -4.15 0.90 -7.52
N ASP A 263 -3.46 2.05 -7.59
CA ASP A 263 -3.08 2.80 -6.39
C ASP A 263 -4.32 3.34 -5.64
N ARG A 264 -5.38 3.66 -6.36
CA ARG A 264 -6.65 4.11 -5.79
C ARG A 264 -7.37 3.00 -5.03
N TRP A 265 -7.47 1.79 -5.60
CA TRP A 265 -8.03 0.63 -4.92
C TRP A 265 -7.17 0.21 -3.72
N PHE A 266 -5.85 0.21 -3.89
CA PHE A 266 -4.93 -0.11 -2.81
C PHE A 266 -5.07 0.86 -1.62
N ASN A 267 -5.08 2.17 -1.89
CA ASN A 267 -5.27 3.20 -0.86
C ASN A 267 -6.65 3.12 -0.20
N LEU A 268 -7.69 2.83 -0.97
CA LEU A 268 -9.03 2.60 -0.42
C LEU A 268 -9.02 1.39 0.54
N GLY A 269 -8.36 0.30 0.16
CA GLY A 269 -8.16 -0.86 1.02
C GLY A 269 -7.46 -0.51 2.33
N VAL A 270 -6.39 0.28 2.27
CA VAL A 270 -5.68 0.77 3.46
C VAL A 270 -6.60 1.61 4.35
N ALA A 271 -7.37 2.53 3.76
CA ALA A 271 -8.29 3.37 4.52
C ALA A 271 -9.40 2.55 5.20
N TYR A 272 -9.98 1.57 4.52
CA TYR A 272 -10.95 0.64 5.10
C TYR A 272 -10.33 -0.21 6.23
N GLN A 273 -9.14 -0.75 6.04
CA GLN A 273 -8.45 -1.54 7.06
C GLN A 273 -8.18 -0.70 8.32
N LYS A 274 -7.67 0.53 8.16
CA LYS A 274 -7.40 1.45 9.27
C LYS A 274 -8.66 1.91 10.01
N THR A 275 -9.83 1.88 9.35
CA THR A 275 -11.13 2.16 9.98
C THR A 275 -11.87 0.92 10.48
N GLY A 276 -11.20 -0.25 10.46
CA GLY A 276 -11.75 -1.52 10.96
C GLY A 276 -12.81 -2.17 10.06
N LYS A 277 -12.99 -1.67 8.85
CA LYS A 277 -13.96 -2.20 7.87
C LYS A 277 -13.29 -3.29 7.03
N LEU A 278 -13.08 -4.45 7.67
CA LEU A 278 -12.25 -5.52 7.10
C LEU A 278 -12.85 -6.14 5.82
N GLU A 279 -14.15 -6.32 5.75
CA GLU A 279 -14.80 -6.89 4.56
C GLU A 279 -14.65 -5.97 3.34
N GLU A 280 -14.84 -4.66 3.52
CA GLU A 280 -14.67 -3.66 2.47
C GLU A 280 -13.20 -3.50 2.09
N ALA A 281 -12.29 -3.61 3.05
CA ALA A 281 -10.85 -3.60 2.79
C ALA A 281 -10.45 -4.79 1.91
N ALA A 282 -10.95 -6.00 2.21
CA ALA A 282 -10.69 -7.20 1.40
C ALA A 282 -11.21 -7.03 -0.03
N LYS A 283 -12.41 -6.46 -0.21
CA LYS A 283 -12.95 -6.16 -1.56
C LYS A 283 -12.06 -5.17 -2.31
N ALA A 284 -11.63 -4.11 -1.66
CA ALA A 284 -10.77 -3.09 -2.27
C ALA A 284 -9.40 -3.65 -2.66
N TYR A 285 -8.76 -4.44 -1.78
CA TYR A 285 -7.49 -5.10 -2.12
C TYR A 285 -7.66 -6.17 -3.23
N SER A 286 -8.79 -6.88 -3.27
CA SER A 286 -9.11 -7.82 -4.34
C SER A 286 -9.22 -7.11 -5.70
N GLU A 287 -9.88 -5.94 -5.75
CA GLU A 287 -9.91 -5.11 -6.96
C GLU A 287 -8.51 -4.61 -7.33
N ALA A 288 -7.70 -4.20 -6.36
CA ALA A 288 -6.30 -3.84 -6.61
C ALA A 288 -5.52 -4.99 -7.25
N THR A 289 -5.67 -6.24 -6.75
CA THR A 289 -5.01 -7.41 -7.35
C THR A 289 -5.57 -7.78 -8.73
N ARG A 290 -6.84 -7.50 -9.01
CA ARG A 290 -7.44 -7.64 -10.35
C ARG A 290 -6.80 -6.68 -11.35
N VAL A 291 -6.58 -5.42 -10.93
CA VAL A 291 -5.96 -4.39 -11.78
C VAL A 291 -4.47 -4.66 -12.01
N ARG A 292 -3.76 -5.11 -10.96
CA ARG A 292 -2.32 -5.43 -11.04
C ARG A 292 -2.04 -6.79 -10.39
N PRO A 293 -2.09 -7.87 -11.19
CA PRO A 293 -1.95 -9.24 -10.68
C PRO A 293 -0.57 -9.60 -10.11
N ASP A 294 0.45 -8.81 -10.39
CA ASP A 294 1.82 -8.98 -9.86
C ASP A 294 2.12 -8.10 -8.63
N ALA A 295 1.13 -7.42 -8.10
CA ALA A 295 1.27 -6.54 -6.95
C ALA A 295 1.33 -7.32 -5.64
N LYS A 296 2.51 -7.82 -5.29
CA LYS A 296 2.74 -8.60 -4.06
C LYS A 296 2.17 -7.92 -2.80
N GLN A 297 2.31 -6.59 -2.68
CA GLN A 297 1.88 -5.86 -1.48
C GLN A 297 0.36 -5.90 -1.29
N ALA A 298 -0.42 -5.89 -2.38
CA ALA A 298 -1.87 -6.01 -2.31
C ALA A 298 -2.29 -7.40 -1.79
N TYR A 299 -1.64 -8.47 -2.25
CA TYR A 299 -1.87 -9.81 -1.72
C TYR A 299 -1.46 -9.95 -0.25
N VAL A 300 -0.35 -9.33 0.15
CA VAL A 300 0.06 -9.31 1.56
C VAL A 300 -1.02 -8.67 2.43
N ASN A 301 -1.48 -7.47 2.05
CA ASN A 301 -2.50 -6.77 2.81
C ASN A 301 -3.84 -7.51 2.79
N LEU A 302 -4.21 -8.10 1.66
CA LEU A 302 -5.40 -8.96 1.54
C LEU A 302 -5.32 -10.15 2.51
N GLY A 303 -4.16 -10.80 2.59
CA GLY A 303 -3.91 -11.88 3.54
C GLY A 303 -4.04 -11.44 5.00
N VAL A 304 -3.47 -10.27 5.32
CA VAL A 304 -3.58 -9.68 6.67
C VAL A 304 -5.03 -9.40 7.03
N VAL A 305 -5.79 -8.77 6.14
CA VAL A 305 -7.21 -8.44 6.38
C VAL A 305 -8.05 -9.71 6.57
N HIS A 306 -7.84 -10.75 5.75
CA HIS A 306 -8.53 -12.02 5.92
C HIS A 306 -8.13 -12.73 7.22
N GLN A 307 -6.87 -12.61 7.63
CA GLN A 307 -6.41 -13.16 8.92
C GLN A 307 -7.04 -12.41 10.10
N GLU A 308 -7.13 -11.07 10.03
CA GLU A 308 -7.78 -10.23 11.05
C GLU A 308 -9.30 -10.51 11.14
N SER A 309 -9.96 -10.79 10.01
CA SER A 309 -11.38 -11.15 9.97
C SER A 309 -11.66 -12.60 10.37
N GLY A 310 -10.62 -13.44 10.54
CA GLY A 310 -10.73 -14.85 10.89
C GLY A 310 -10.94 -15.78 9.70
N ASP A 311 -10.96 -15.29 8.47
CA ASP A 311 -11.01 -16.12 7.26
C ASP A 311 -9.60 -16.66 6.93
N LEU A 312 -9.20 -17.68 7.69
CA LEU A 312 -7.86 -18.26 7.56
C LEU A 312 -7.65 -18.93 6.17
N ALA A 313 -8.71 -19.38 5.50
CA ALA A 313 -8.58 -20.01 4.18
C ALA A 313 -8.25 -18.99 3.10
N ALA A 314 -8.96 -17.85 3.10
CA ALA A 314 -8.67 -16.75 2.19
C ALA A 314 -7.31 -16.10 2.50
N ALA A 315 -6.95 -15.97 3.79
CA ALA A 315 -5.64 -15.47 4.21
C ALA A 315 -4.50 -16.35 3.65
N ARG A 316 -4.60 -17.68 3.81
CA ARG A 316 -3.65 -18.64 3.23
C ARG A 316 -3.47 -18.42 1.73
N THR A 317 -4.58 -18.38 0.98
CA THR A 317 -4.56 -18.21 -0.47
C THR A 317 -3.87 -16.90 -0.88
N ALA A 318 -4.15 -15.81 -0.18
CA ALA A 318 -3.55 -14.52 -0.47
C ALA A 318 -2.04 -14.50 -0.18
N TYR A 319 -1.60 -15.08 0.95
CA TYR A 319 -0.18 -15.18 1.27
C TYR A 319 0.58 -16.11 0.31
N GLU A 320 -0.02 -17.24 -0.10
CA GLU A 320 0.57 -18.12 -1.11
C GLU A 320 0.78 -17.38 -2.43
N LYS A 321 -0.21 -16.56 -2.87
CA LYS A 321 -0.07 -15.70 -4.05
C LYS A 321 1.04 -14.66 -3.91
N ALA A 322 1.16 -14.02 -2.75
CA ALA A 322 2.27 -13.10 -2.49
C ALA A 322 3.64 -13.78 -2.59
N LEU A 323 3.75 -15.02 -2.10
CA LEU A 323 4.98 -15.83 -2.15
C LEU A 323 5.26 -16.44 -3.52
N GLU A 324 4.26 -16.66 -4.38
CA GLU A 324 4.45 -17.01 -5.79
C GLU A 324 5.18 -15.87 -6.53
N ILE A 325 4.81 -14.61 -6.23
CA ILE A 325 5.42 -13.42 -6.84
C ILE A 325 6.80 -13.13 -6.22
N ALA A 326 6.91 -13.25 -4.90
CA ALA A 326 8.13 -12.98 -4.16
C ALA A 326 8.37 -14.05 -3.06
N PRO A 327 9.11 -15.11 -3.37
CA PRO A 327 9.27 -16.29 -2.51
C PRO A 327 9.98 -16.07 -1.17
N ASP A 328 10.66 -14.93 -1.01
CA ASP A 328 11.56 -14.65 0.11
C ASP A 328 11.02 -13.58 1.07
N LEU A 329 9.72 -13.30 1.06
CA LEU A 329 9.08 -12.36 1.98
C LEU A 329 8.98 -12.99 3.38
N VAL A 330 9.93 -12.65 4.24
CA VAL A 330 10.05 -13.19 5.62
C VAL A 330 8.77 -12.98 6.42
N ASP A 331 8.20 -11.77 6.40
CA ASP A 331 6.97 -11.46 7.14
C ASP A 331 5.77 -12.28 6.64
N VAL A 332 5.70 -12.51 5.33
CA VAL A 332 4.62 -13.32 4.73
C VAL A 332 4.78 -14.79 5.06
N LEU A 333 6.01 -15.32 5.04
CA LEU A 333 6.28 -16.69 5.49
C LEU A 333 5.87 -16.88 6.95
N HIS A 334 6.18 -15.89 7.81
CA HIS A 334 5.77 -15.92 9.21
C HIS A 334 4.24 -15.93 9.37
N ASN A 335 3.55 -15.04 8.68
CA ASN A 335 2.09 -14.97 8.72
C ASN A 335 1.43 -16.23 8.17
N LEU A 336 1.94 -16.75 7.04
CA LEU A 336 1.43 -17.99 6.44
C LEU A 336 1.60 -19.18 7.40
N ALA A 337 2.78 -19.33 8.02
CA ALA A 337 3.02 -20.39 9.00
C ALA A 337 2.05 -20.31 10.18
N SER A 338 1.82 -19.10 10.70
CA SER A 338 0.85 -18.85 11.78
C SER A 338 -0.59 -19.19 11.36
N VAL A 339 -0.98 -18.88 10.12
CA VAL A 339 -2.30 -19.23 9.58
C VAL A 339 -2.45 -20.74 9.45
N LEU A 340 -1.45 -21.42 8.90
CA LEU A 340 -1.44 -22.88 8.75
C LEU A 340 -1.50 -23.61 10.11
N ASP A 341 -0.75 -23.11 11.09
CA ASP A 341 -0.78 -23.62 12.46
C ASP A 341 -2.19 -23.51 13.08
N LYS A 342 -2.81 -22.33 12.98
CA LYS A 342 -4.20 -22.10 13.44
C LYS A 342 -5.24 -22.94 12.70
N GLN A 343 -5.00 -23.30 11.44
CA GLN A 343 -5.85 -24.23 10.67
C GLN A 343 -5.64 -25.70 11.05
N GLY A 344 -4.63 -26.03 11.86
CA GLY A 344 -4.25 -27.39 12.17
C GLY A 344 -3.51 -28.11 11.04
N ALA A 345 -3.06 -27.38 10.02
CA ALA A 345 -2.27 -27.89 8.89
C ALA A 345 -0.78 -28.00 9.29
N LYS A 346 -0.49 -28.84 10.30
CA LYS A 346 0.81 -28.89 11.00
C LYS A 346 1.99 -29.19 10.08
N GLU A 347 1.83 -30.08 9.11
CA GLU A 347 2.88 -30.45 8.15
C GLU A 347 3.22 -29.27 7.21
N ASP A 348 2.20 -28.54 6.78
CA ASP A 348 2.39 -27.36 5.92
C ASP A 348 3.04 -26.22 6.71
N ALA A 349 2.59 -26.00 7.96
CA ALA A 349 3.16 -25.01 8.88
C ALA A 349 4.65 -25.29 9.13
N GLU A 350 5.01 -26.55 9.44
CA GLU A 350 6.40 -26.96 9.66
C GLU A 350 7.28 -26.65 8.43
N ARG A 351 6.82 -27.01 7.22
CA ARG A 351 7.56 -26.72 5.98
C ARG A 351 7.82 -25.22 5.79
N VAL A 352 6.84 -24.38 6.13
CA VAL A 352 6.98 -22.93 6.01
C VAL A 352 7.89 -22.38 7.10
N TYR A 353 7.80 -22.86 8.36
CA TYR A 353 8.72 -22.46 9.42
C TYR A 353 10.18 -22.84 9.09
N VAL A 354 10.42 -24.05 8.58
CA VAL A 354 11.77 -24.46 8.14
C VAL A 354 12.29 -23.57 7.02
N LYS A 355 11.45 -23.22 6.03
CA LYS A 355 11.81 -22.29 4.97
C LYS A 355 12.15 -20.90 5.53
N LEU A 356 11.37 -20.41 6.47
CA LEU A 356 11.56 -19.12 7.13
C LEU A 356 12.89 -19.10 7.89
N LEU A 357 13.18 -20.12 8.68
CA LEU A 357 14.44 -20.27 9.44
C LEU A 357 15.66 -20.44 8.53
N GLY A 358 15.47 -21.03 7.35
CA GLY A 358 16.53 -21.07 6.32
C GLY A 358 16.88 -19.68 5.77
N ARG A 359 15.99 -18.70 5.87
CA ARG A 359 16.23 -17.29 5.46
C ARG A 359 16.69 -16.42 6.63
N ASN A 360 16.14 -16.64 7.78
CA ASN A 360 16.49 -15.92 9.01
C ASN A 360 16.61 -16.90 10.19
N PRO A 361 17.80 -17.45 10.45
CA PRO A 361 18.04 -18.40 11.53
C PRO A 361 17.94 -17.80 12.93
N ASP A 362 17.87 -16.47 13.05
CA ASP A 362 17.90 -15.77 14.33
C ASP A 362 16.52 -15.55 14.97
N LEU A 363 15.48 -16.10 14.36
CA LEU A 363 14.11 -15.99 14.86
C LEU A 363 13.84 -17.04 15.94
N GLU A 364 14.16 -16.74 17.19
CA GLU A 364 13.97 -17.66 18.33
C GLU A 364 12.51 -18.05 18.54
N ASP A 365 11.56 -17.12 18.34
CA ASP A 365 10.13 -17.41 18.45
C ASP A 365 9.67 -18.45 17.40
N VAL A 366 10.26 -18.42 16.21
CA VAL A 366 9.96 -19.37 15.14
C VAL A 366 10.54 -20.75 15.46
N TRP A 367 11.75 -20.82 16.02
CA TRP A 367 12.32 -22.06 16.52
C TRP A 367 11.45 -22.67 17.62
N PHE A 368 10.95 -21.82 18.52
CA PHE A 368 10.04 -22.26 19.58
C PHE A 368 8.74 -22.87 19.00
N ARG A 369 8.12 -22.19 18.03
CA ARG A 369 6.91 -22.68 17.34
C ARG A 369 7.15 -23.98 16.60
N LEU A 370 8.28 -24.08 15.89
CA LEU A 370 8.69 -25.31 15.20
C LEU A 370 8.87 -26.48 16.20
N GLY A 371 9.57 -26.23 17.31
CA GLY A 371 9.75 -27.21 18.38
C GLY A 371 8.42 -27.68 18.97
N TYR A 372 7.49 -26.74 19.20
CA TYR A 372 6.17 -27.05 19.72
C TYR A 372 5.34 -27.92 18.75
N LEU A 373 5.31 -27.56 17.45
CA LEU A 373 4.63 -28.38 16.43
C LEU A 373 5.19 -29.81 16.36
N ARG A 374 6.52 -29.96 16.44
CA ARG A 374 7.19 -31.25 16.43
C ARG A 374 6.86 -32.06 17.68
N LEU A 375 6.80 -31.41 18.85
CA LEU A 375 6.42 -32.04 20.11
C LEU A 375 4.97 -32.59 20.04
N GLU A 376 4.03 -31.80 19.51
CA GLU A 376 2.63 -32.24 19.33
C GLU A 376 2.48 -33.42 18.36
N ARG A 377 3.44 -33.59 17.45
CA ARG A 377 3.47 -34.73 16.51
C ARG A 377 4.33 -35.89 17.01
N ASN A 378 4.80 -35.82 18.25
CA ASN A 378 5.70 -36.81 18.87
C ASN A 378 7.06 -36.97 18.15
N ASP A 379 7.46 -35.95 17.32
CA ASP A 379 8.83 -35.85 16.82
C ASP A 379 9.71 -35.23 17.92
N TYR A 380 10.00 -36.01 18.93
CA TYR A 380 10.74 -35.53 20.10
C TYR A 380 12.19 -35.16 19.78
N GLN A 381 12.81 -35.87 18.81
CA GLN A 381 14.17 -35.55 18.36
C GLN A 381 14.21 -34.18 17.70
N GLY A 382 13.36 -33.95 16.70
CA GLY A 382 13.28 -32.68 16.02
C GLY A 382 12.83 -31.53 16.94
N ALA A 383 11.96 -31.83 17.94
CA ALA A 383 11.54 -30.86 18.95
C ALA A 383 12.72 -30.46 19.84
N SER A 384 13.53 -31.42 20.33
CA SER A 384 14.68 -31.14 21.19
C SER A 384 15.73 -30.28 20.48
N GLU A 385 16.02 -30.54 19.19
CA GLU A 385 16.92 -29.73 18.37
C GLU A 385 16.43 -28.28 18.23
N ALA A 386 15.14 -28.10 17.97
CA ALA A 386 14.53 -26.78 17.83
C ALA A 386 14.56 -25.99 19.15
N PHE A 387 14.15 -26.61 20.27
CA PHE A 387 14.18 -25.95 21.57
C PHE A 387 15.62 -25.71 22.06
N GLN A 388 16.55 -26.62 21.77
CA GLN A 388 17.98 -26.41 22.07
C GLN A 388 18.50 -25.14 21.38
N THR A 389 18.09 -24.90 20.12
CA THR A 389 18.43 -23.67 19.40
C THR A 389 17.80 -22.43 20.06
N CYS A 390 16.55 -22.53 20.51
CA CYS A 390 15.89 -21.46 21.28
C CYS A 390 16.71 -21.08 22.52
N VAL A 391 17.03 -22.06 23.39
CA VAL A 391 17.72 -21.79 24.66
C VAL A 391 19.17 -21.36 24.49
N GLN A 392 19.83 -21.74 23.38
CA GLN A 392 21.16 -21.23 23.03
C GLN A 392 21.13 -19.72 22.72
N LYS A 393 20.06 -19.25 22.07
CA LYS A 393 19.86 -17.83 21.73
C LYS A 393 19.33 -17.02 22.93
N ARG A 394 18.44 -17.63 23.71
CA ARG A 394 17.80 -17.01 24.87
C ARG A 394 17.75 -17.99 26.03
N GLN A 395 18.77 -17.94 26.87
CA GLN A 395 18.95 -18.91 27.97
C GLN A 395 17.88 -18.80 29.07
N ASP A 396 17.36 -17.60 29.31
CA ASP A 396 16.37 -17.28 30.34
C ASP A 396 14.91 -17.43 29.88
N TRP A 397 14.63 -18.43 29.03
CA TRP A 397 13.28 -18.71 28.56
C TRP A 397 12.70 -19.98 29.20
N PRO A 398 11.92 -19.84 30.31
CA PRO A 398 11.44 -20.99 31.08
C PRO A 398 10.60 -21.98 30.28
N GLU A 399 9.70 -21.46 29.39
CA GLU A 399 8.83 -22.31 28.59
C GLU A 399 9.62 -23.11 27.54
N ALA A 400 10.65 -22.52 26.96
CA ALA A 400 11.53 -23.21 26.01
C ALA A 400 12.36 -24.30 26.72
N ASN A 401 12.91 -24.00 27.92
CA ASN A 401 13.60 -24.99 28.74
C ASN A 401 12.68 -26.11 29.21
N LEU A 402 11.42 -25.82 29.57
CA LEU A 402 10.45 -26.84 29.96
C LEU A 402 10.18 -27.80 28.81
N ASN A 403 9.88 -27.29 27.64
CA ASN A 403 9.62 -28.10 26.45
C ASN A 403 10.86 -28.86 25.98
N LEU A 404 12.06 -28.25 26.11
CA LEU A 404 13.34 -28.93 25.86
C LEU A 404 13.51 -30.12 26.81
N GLY A 405 13.25 -29.94 28.11
CA GLY A 405 13.32 -30.97 29.09
C GLY A 405 12.38 -32.13 28.77
N ILE A 406 11.13 -31.83 28.41
CA ILE A 406 10.14 -32.82 27.99
C ILE A 406 10.59 -33.57 26.73
N ALA A 407 11.06 -32.86 25.71
CA ALA A 407 11.53 -33.44 24.46
C ALA A 407 12.74 -34.35 24.68
N CYS A 408 13.76 -33.89 25.40
CA CYS A 408 14.94 -34.66 25.75
C CYS A 408 14.58 -35.93 26.54
N TRP A 409 13.68 -35.81 27.51
CA TRP A 409 13.23 -36.98 28.30
C TRP A 409 12.59 -38.04 27.42
N ASN A 410 11.69 -37.65 26.51
CA ASN A 410 11.03 -38.59 25.59
C ASN A 410 12.00 -39.22 24.56
N VAL A 411 13.09 -38.57 24.23
CA VAL A 411 14.16 -39.15 23.39
C VAL A 411 15.07 -40.12 24.18
N GLY A 412 15.03 -40.07 25.52
CA GLY A 412 15.91 -40.80 26.40
C GLY A 412 17.20 -40.05 26.78
N ASP A 413 17.33 -38.77 26.39
CA ASP A 413 18.43 -37.90 26.83
C ASP A 413 18.11 -37.35 28.24
N SER A 414 18.25 -38.22 29.24
CA SER A 414 17.98 -37.83 30.62
C SER A 414 18.94 -36.72 31.13
N GLU A 415 20.18 -36.60 30.59
CA GLU A 415 21.10 -35.55 30.98
C GLU A 415 20.67 -34.19 30.41
N GLY A 416 20.28 -34.16 29.13
CA GLY A 416 19.72 -32.96 28.50
C GLY A 416 18.46 -32.48 29.19
N ALA A 417 17.55 -33.42 29.54
CA ALA A 417 16.33 -33.10 30.30
C ALA A 417 16.66 -32.50 31.67
N THR A 418 17.63 -33.07 32.39
CA THR A 418 18.03 -32.56 33.70
C THR A 418 18.55 -31.14 33.59
N ARG A 419 19.51 -30.89 32.66
CA ARG A 419 20.07 -29.54 32.43
C ARG A 419 18.98 -28.52 32.12
N ALA A 420 17.99 -28.89 31.30
CA ALA A 420 16.91 -28.00 30.90
C ALA A 420 16.00 -27.63 32.10
N PHE A 421 15.62 -28.62 32.94
CA PHE A 421 14.82 -28.34 34.13
C PHE A 421 15.61 -27.59 35.21
N GLU A 422 16.89 -27.89 35.40
CA GLU A 422 17.78 -27.14 36.33
C GLU A 422 17.95 -25.67 35.90
N ALA A 423 18.02 -25.38 34.61
CA ALA A 423 18.05 -24.02 34.12
C ALA A 423 16.81 -23.23 34.53
N ILE A 424 15.64 -23.85 34.55
CA ILE A 424 14.42 -23.22 35.08
C ILE A 424 14.55 -22.97 36.59
N LEU A 425 15.06 -23.92 37.37
CA LEU A 425 15.23 -23.75 38.82
C LEU A 425 16.28 -22.67 39.17
N ALA A 426 17.27 -22.42 38.30
CA ALA A 426 18.24 -21.38 38.48
C ALA A 426 17.61 -19.98 38.49
N SER A 427 16.60 -19.75 37.64
CA SER A 427 15.84 -18.50 37.55
C SER A 427 14.62 -18.48 38.48
N ASN A 428 13.95 -19.62 38.65
CA ASN A 428 12.79 -19.79 39.50
C ASN A 428 12.93 -21.08 40.36
N PRO A 429 13.58 -20.99 41.52
CA PRO A 429 13.79 -22.16 42.40
C PRO A 429 12.51 -22.91 42.83
N ASN A 430 11.38 -22.28 42.65
CA ASN A 430 10.07 -22.77 43.06
C ASN A 430 9.19 -23.26 41.88
N SER A 431 9.77 -23.45 40.69
CA SER A 431 9.02 -23.96 39.53
C SER A 431 8.53 -25.38 39.78
N VAL A 432 7.22 -25.52 39.93
CA VAL A 432 6.55 -26.83 40.17
C VAL A 432 6.80 -27.78 38.99
N ASP A 433 6.73 -27.32 37.76
CA ASP A 433 6.91 -28.16 36.58
C ASP A 433 8.35 -28.68 36.46
N ALA A 434 9.35 -27.82 36.73
CA ALA A 434 10.74 -28.23 36.74
C ALA A 434 11.04 -29.23 37.90
N LEU A 435 10.49 -28.96 39.08
CA LEU A 435 10.62 -29.90 40.22
C LEU A 435 9.98 -31.25 39.93
N ARG A 436 8.80 -31.31 39.28
CA ARG A 436 8.15 -32.56 38.86
C ARG A 436 9.02 -33.33 37.86
N GLY A 437 9.54 -32.64 36.84
CA GLY A 437 10.41 -33.24 35.83
C GLY A 437 11.68 -33.83 36.46
N LEU A 438 12.35 -33.07 37.33
CA LEU A 438 13.56 -33.55 38.02
C LEU A 438 13.28 -34.68 39.01
N ALA A 439 12.17 -34.62 39.74
CA ALA A 439 11.77 -35.71 40.64
C ALA A 439 11.56 -37.01 39.89
N ALA A 440 10.87 -36.94 38.74
CA ALA A 440 10.62 -38.14 37.91
C ALA A 440 11.92 -38.69 37.31
N LEU A 441 12.81 -37.84 36.78
CA LEU A 441 14.11 -38.26 36.26
C LEU A 441 15.02 -38.85 37.37
N ALA A 442 14.98 -38.28 38.59
CA ALA A 442 15.74 -38.82 39.70
C ALA A 442 15.24 -40.22 40.13
N VAL A 443 13.93 -40.47 40.06
CA VAL A 443 13.36 -41.80 40.31
C VAL A 443 13.82 -42.79 39.24
N GLU A 444 13.77 -42.42 37.95
CA GLU A 444 14.21 -43.28 36.85
C GLU A 444 15.70 -43.66 36.95
N ARG A 445 16.54 -42.73 37.47
CA ARG A 445 17.99 -42.94 37.67
C ARG A 445 18.31 -43.63 39.01
N GLU A 446 17.30 -44.03 39.77
CA GLU A 446 17.45 -44.61 41.11
C GLU A 446 18.18 -43.68 42.11
N SER A 447 18.19 -42.35 41.83
CA SER A 447 18.81 -41.32 42.68
C SER A 447 17.80 -40.88 43.76
N PHE A 448 17.48 -41.79 44.68
CA PHE A 448 16.36 -41.65 45.61
C PHE A 448 16.49 -40.43 46.54
N ASP A 449 17.69 -40.07 46.97
CA ASP A 449 17.91 -38.89 47.83
C ASP A 449 17.55 -37.58 47.09
N GLN A 450 17.92 -37.49 45.82
CA GLN A 450 17.55 -36.34 44.99
C GLN A 450 16.05 -36.30 44.70
N ALA A 451 15.46 -37.45 44.41
CA ALA A 451 14.01 -37.56 44.21
C ALA A 451 13.25 -37.08 45.43
N LEU A 452 13.69 -37.50 46.65
CA LEU A 452 13.10 -37.07 47.92
C LEU A 452 13.22 -35.53 48.11
N ASP A 453 14.37 -34.93 47.82
CA ASP A 453 14.55 -33.48 47.91
C ASP A 453 13.55 -32.72 47.02
N TYR A 454 13.47 -33.11 45.75
CA TYR A 454 12.53 -32.47 44.81
C TYR A 454 11.06 -32.67 45.21
N GLN A 455 10.70 -33.87 45.67
CA GLN A 455 9.32 -34.16 46.09
C GLN A 455 8.97 -33.44 47.40
N ALA A 456 9.90 -33.31 48.35
CA ALA A 456 9.70 -32.55 49.59
C ALA A 456 9.45 -31.08 49.27
N ARG A 457 10.24 -30.48 48.34
CA ARG A 457 10.04 -29.11 47.87
C ARG A 457 8.68 -28.91 47.20
N LEU A 458 8.18 -29.87 46.43
CA LEU A 458 6.83 -29.81 45.85
C LEU A 458 5.76 -29.78 46.94
N ILE A 459 5.88 -30.61 47.98
CA ILE A 459 4.96 -30.65 49.13
C ILE A 459 5.00 -29.32 49.89
N GLU A 460 6.19 -28.78 50.13
CA GLU A 460 6.36 -27.48 50.78
C GLU A 460 5.70 -26.33 50.03
N LYS A 461 5.62 -26.42 48.70
CA LYS A 461 4.91 -25.45 47.85
C LYS A 461 3.41 -25.64 47.82
N GLY A 462 2.88 -26.58 48.59
CA GLY A 462 1.45 -26.81 48.71
C GLY A 462 0.89 -27.76 47.63
N GLU A 463 1.76 -28.43 46.89
CA GLU A 463 1.32 -29.46 45.95
C GLU A 463 0.77 -30.64 46.75
N ARG A 464 -0.52 -30.97 46.55
CA ARG A 464 -1.23 -32.00 47.31
C ARG A 464 -1.88 -32.99 46.36
N SER A 465 -1.06 -33.84 45.74
CA SER A 465 -1.60 -34.92 44.92
C SER A 465 -1.43 -36.26 45.66
N PRO A 466 -2.42 -37.16 45.61
CA PRO A 466 -2.32 -38.49 46.21
C PRO A 466 -1.11 -39.25 45.70
N GLU A 467 -0.79 -39.12 44.41
CA GLU A 467 0.36 -39.76 43.78
C GLU A 467 1.69 -39.23 44.30
N LEU A 468 1.80 -37.90 44.51
CA LEU A 468 3.02 -37.30 45.06
C LEU A 468 3.29 -37.82 46.46
N PHE A 469 2.28 -37.81 47.34
CA PHE A 469 2.40 -38.36 48.71
C PHE A 469 2.73 -39.85 48.71
N TYR A 470 2.05 -40.64 47.85
CA TYR A 470 2.31 -42.05 47.70
C TYR A 470 3.74 -42.35 47.22
N ASN A 471 4.19 -41.68 46.15
CA ASN A 471 5.54 -41.87 45.58
C ASN A 471 6.63 -41.47 46.58
N THR A 472 6.42 -40.34 47.28
CA THR A 472 7.35 -39.90 48.33
C THR A 472 7.38 -40.91 49.49
N GLY A 473 6.23 -41.41 49.89
CA GLY A 473 6.11 -42.48 50.88
C GLY A 473 6.87 -43.74 50.48
N LEU A 474 6.81 -44.17 49.21
CA LEU A 474 7.58 -45.29 48.68
C LEU A 474 9.10 -45.09 48.79
N LEU A 475 9.59 -43.89 48.46
CA LEU A 475 11.01 -43.55 48.54
C LEU A 475 11.48 -43.54 50.01
N LEU A 476 10.70 -42.97 50.93
CA LEU A 476 10.98 -42.95 52.35
C LEU A 476 10.97 -44.37 52.94
N GLN A 477 10.04 -45.22 52.53
CA GLN A 477 9.99 -46.62 52.95
C GLN A 477 11.24 -47.37 52.48
N LYS A 478 11.69 -47.20 51.24
CA LYS A 478 12.93 -47.78 50.70
C LYS A 478 14.18 -47.32 51.45
N SER A 479 14.21 -46.04 51.88
CA SER A 479 15.30 -45.49 52.68
C SER A 479 15.21 -45.81 54.17
N GLY A 480 14.21 -46.59 54.61
CA GLY A 480 14.02 -47.01 56.01
C GLY A 480 13.41 -45.94 56.91
N GLN A 481 12.95 -44.83 56.38
CA GLN A 481 12.30 -43.72 57.13
C GLN A 481 10.81 -44.01 57.30
N LEU A 482 10.52 -45.02 58.14
CA LEU A 482 9.18 -45.62 58.22
C LEU A 482 8.12 -44.67 58.79
N ASP A 483 8.48 -43.78 59.75
CA ASP A 483 7.52 -42.85 60.34
C ASP A 483 7.05 -41.79 59.36
N ASP A 484 7.98 -41.28 58.56
CA ASP A 484 7.64 -40.32 57.50
C ASP A 484 6.88 -40.95 56.36
N ALA A 485 7.22 -42.21 56.00
CA ALA A 485 6.46 -42.98 55.01
C ALA A 485 5.01 -43.21 55.46
N GLU A 486 4.80 -43.58 56.73
CA GLU A 486 3.46 -43.73 57.30
C GLU A 486 2.66 -42.43 57.17
N ARG A 487 3.26 -41.29 57.56
CA ARG A 487 2.61 -39.99 57.48
C ARG A 487 2.14 -39.70 56.04
N LEU A 488 3.03 -39.86 55.06
CA LEU A 488 2.72 -39.53 53.67
C LEU A 488 1.71 -40.49 53.02
N TYR A 489 1.73 -41.77 53.35
CA TYR A 489 0.67 -42.68 52.90
C TYR A 489 -0.69 -42.28 53.48
N LYS A 490 -0.74 -41.83 54.74
CA LYS A 490 -1.97 -41.30 55.33
C LYS A 490 -2.44 -40.01 54.65
N GLU A 491 -1.53 -39.09 54.31
CA GLU A 491 -1.87 -37.89 53.51
C GLU A 491 -2.42 -38.28 52.12
N ALA A 492 -1.80 -39.26 51.44
CA ALA A 492 -2.30 -39.77 50.16
C ALA A 492 -3.74 -40.33 50.29
N LEU A 493 -4.03 -41.03 51.39
CA LEU A 493 -5.35 -41.57 51.66
C LEU A 493 -6.37 -40.53 52.14
N GLN A 494 -5.94 -39.41 52.71
CA GLN A 494 -6.80 -38.27 52.98
C GLN A 494 -7.27 -37.59 51.70
N GLU A 495 -6.36 -37.38 50.72
CA GLU A 495 -6.69 -36.79 49.42
C GLU A 495 -7.49 -37.79 48.53
N ARG A 496 -7.18 -39.09 48.61
CA ARG A 496 -7.88 -40.16 47.89
C ARG A 496 -8.12 -41.38 48.82
N PRO A 497 -9.28 -41.46 49.44
CA PRO A 497 -9.60 -42.61 50.32
C PRO A 497 -9.62 -43.98 49.62
N SER A 498 -9.96 -44.00 48.33
CA SER A 498 -9.89 -45.19 47.49
C SER A 498 -8.57 -45.25 46.73
N PHE A 499 -7.49 -45.62 47.44
CA PHE A 499 -6.14 -45.78 46.90
C PHE A 499 -5.54 -47.11 47.43
N PRO A 500 -5.90 -48.26 46.85
CA PRO A 500 -5.54 -49.59 47.37
C PRO A 500 -4.03 -49.81 47.44
N GLU A 501 -3.24 -49.28 46.53
CA GLU A 501 -1.77 -49.38 46.57
C GLU A 501 -1.17 -48.64 47.78
N ALA A 502 -1.71 -47.49 48.13
CA ALA A 502 -1.28 -46.72 49.31
C ALA A 502 -1.67 -47.47 50.62
N LEU A 503 -2.86 -48.02 50.66
CA LEU A 503 -3.29 -48.89 51.81
C LEU A 503 -2.40 -50.10 51.97
N LEU A 504 -2.04 -50.79 50.86
CA LEU A 504 -1.17 -51.97 50.91
C LEU A 504 0.21 -51.61 51.47
N ASN A 505 0.83 -50.56 50.99
CA ASN A 505 2.16 -50.11 51.42
C ASN A 505 2.14 -49.55 52.84
N LEU A 506 1.10 -48.81 53.23
CA LEU A 506 0.90 -48.38 54.60
C LEU A 506 0.86 -49.60 55.55
N GLY A 507 0.15 -50.66 55.17
CA GLY A 507 0.12 -51.90 55.94
C GLY A 507 1.50 -52.55 56.12
N HIS A 508 2.34 -52.53 55.05
CA HIS A 508 3.72 -53.01 55.14
C HIS A 508 4.58 -52.17 56.10
N VAL A 509 4.44 -50.85 56.05
CA VAL A 509 5.15 -49.93 56.96
C VAL A 509 4.73 -50.14 58.39
N LEU A 510 3.42 -50.21 58.65
CA LEU A 510 2.86 -50.50 60.02
C LEU A 510 3.31 -51.83 60.57
N LYS A 511 3.36 -52.87 59.74
CA LYS A 511 3.91 -54.16 60.14
C LYS A 511 5.38 -54.03 60.58
N SER A 512 6.19 -53.34 59.80
CA SER A 512 7.62 -53.13 60.11
C SER A 512 7.82 -52.37 61.42
N GLN A 513 6.89 -51.47 61.78
CA GLN A 513 6.86 -50.77 63.04
C GLN A 513 6.28 -51.53 64.21
N GLY A 514 5.82 -52.77 64.00
CA GLY A 514 5.21 -53.59 65.03
C GLY A 514 3.71 -53.35 65.26
N LYS A 515 3.04 -52.50 64.53
CA LYS A 515 1.61 -52.14 64.61
C LYS A 515 0.76 -53.12 63.80
N GLN A 516 0.73 -54.38 64.27
CA GLN A 516 0.17 -55.54 63.52
C GLN A 516 -1.33 -55.43 63.23
N ASP A 517 -2.11 -54.89 64.16
CA ASP A 517 -3.56 -54.80 63.99
C ASP A 517 -3.95 -53.74 62.97
N GLU A 518 -3.33 -52.60 63.07
CA GLU A 518 -3.51 -51.51 62.05
C GLU A 518 -3.07 -51.95 60.64
N ALA A 519 -1.98 -52.74 60.57
CA ALA A 519 -1.49 -53.27 59.28
C ALA A 519 -2.52 -54.19 58.63
N ARG A 520 -3.16 -55.12 59.47
CA ARG A 520 -4.21 -56.01 58.97
C ARG A 520 -5.42 -55.24 58.44
N ASP A 521 -5.84 -54.19 59.13
CA ASP A 521 -6.97 -53.36 58.71
C ASP A 521 -6.70 -52.69 57.40
N CYS A 522 -5.49 -52.13 57.20
CA CYS A 522 -5.08 -51.53 55.94
C CYS A 522 -5.07 -52.53 54.77
N TRP A 523 -4.50 -53.70 54.98
CA TRP A 523 -4.50 -54.78 53.96
C TRP A 523 -5.90 -55.29 53.63
N LYS A 524 -6.77 -55.42 54.62
CA LYS A 524 -8.16 -55.83 54.38
C LYS A 524 -8.87 -54.77 53.51
N GLN A 525 -8.75 -53.47 53.81
CA GLN A 525 -9.33 -52.39 53.01
C GLN A 525 -8.74 -52.36 51.60
N ALA A 526 -7.43 -52.59 51.45
CA ALA A 526 -6.78 -52.59 50.11
C ALA A 526 -7.34 -53.74 49.26
N LEU A 527 -7.51 -54.96 49.85
CA LEU A 527 -8.03 -56.10 49.15
C LEU A 527 -9.56 -56.06 48.89
N GLU A 528 -10.30 -55.36 49.73
CA GLU A 528 -11.72 -55.03 49.46
C GLU A 528 -11.89 -54.12 48.27
N GLN A 529 -10.98 -53.18 48.11
CA GLN A 529 -10.97 -52.21 46.97
C GLN A 529 -10.40 -52.82 45.68
N LYS A 530 -9.36 -53.66 45.78
CA LYS A 530 -8.65 -54.29 44.66
C LYS A 530 -8.19 -55.72 45.00
N PRO A 531 -9.07 -56.73 44.80
CA PRO A 531 -8.78 -58.12 45.16
C PRO A 531 -7.53 -58.70 44.48
N GLU A 532 -7.16 -58.20 43.31
CA GLU A 532 -6.00 -58.66 42.53
C GLU A 532 -4.67 -58.48 43.28
N LEU A 533 -4.61 -57.54 44.23
CA LEU A 533 -3.41 -57.28 45.05
C LEU A 533 -3.10 -58.52 45.98
N ALA A 534 -4.03 -59.45 46.16
CA ALA A 534 -3.82 -60.68 46.91
C ALA A 534 -2.74 -61.56 46.26
N GLN A 535 -2.55 -61.53 44.95
CA GLN A 535 -1.57 -62.35 44.24
C GLN A 535 -0.13 -62.08 44.68
N GLY A 536 0.21 -60.79 44.92
CA GLY A 536 1.54 -60.40 45.39
C GLY A 536 1.80 -60.51 46.87
N TYR A 537 0.77 -60.79 47.68
CA TYR A 537 0.91 -60.80 49.15
C TYR A 537 1.79 -61.96 49.67
N PHE A 538 1.76 -63.12 49.00
CA PHE A 538 2.53 -64.31 49.39
C PHE A 538 3.88 -64.44 48.66
N GLU A 539 4.16 -63.59 47.68
CA GLU A 539 5.38 -63.64 46.87
C GLU A 539 6.51 -62.73 47.42
N GLN A 540 6.25 -61.91 48.42
CA GLN A 540 7.30 -61.08 49.03
C GLN A 540 8.16 -61.91 49.99
N PRO A 541 9.50 -61.92 49.86
CA PRO A 541 10.39 -62.54 50.81
C PRO A 541 10.22 -61.90 52.19
N SER A 542 10.03 -62.75 53.22
CA SER A 542 9.90 -62.39 54.61
C SER A 542 11.08 -61.62 55.19
#